data_15ac81b7083b4ec4b112e4b481df285f
#
_entry.id   15ac81b7083b4ec4b112e4b481df285f
#
_cell.length_a   1.000
_cell.length_b   1.000
_cell.length_c   1.000
_cell.angle_alpha   90.00
_cell.angle_beta   90.00
_cell.angle_gamma   90.00
#
_symmetry.space_group_name_H-M   'P 1'
#
loop_
_entity.id
_entity.type
_entity.pdbx_description
1 polymer ?
#
loop_
_entity_poly.entity_id
_entity_poly.type
_entity_poly.pdbx_seq_one_letter_code
_entity_poly.pdbx_strand_id
1 'polypeptide(L)'
;MNIERFVEARKTLGISQSELADGICTQATLSRFESNGQIPTLKILLKLCKRLNLSLGELFPKVEIPNSEITEKMNQAEFFLITSEYQQAADLLASITLIEAEEANAVLRYYYLKGFIMFFQNEPVMDIMFVFDQILLTESQPIFRLLAYTGIGMIYLREEQEEKAEFYFNKVLEQIYQYPIKNMEDTWRVLHIVFQSGVFYAHIQELELSNALLHYAVTICSDNHVTYYLARAAVQLAKNAIVTSEEQAIILELIYDARAYSKINRNQIALNELALLEEQVKQG
;
A
#
# COMPACT_ATOMS: atom_id res chain seq x y z
N MET A 1 0.36 30.32 1.40
CA MET A 1 0.01 30.58 -0.02
C MET A 1 1.00 31.56 -0.60
N ASN A 2 1.55 31.28 -1.77
CA ASN A 2 2.60 32.08 -2.41
C ASN A 2 1.98 33.25 -3.21
N ILE A 3 1.69 34.36 -2.53
CA ILE A 3 1.10 35.56 -3.12
C ILE A 3 2.10 36.25 -4.05
N GLU A 4 3.38 36.17 -3.73
CA GLU A 4 4.45 36.73 -4.55
C GLU A 4 4.43 36.14 -5.97
N ARG A 5 4.28 34.83 -6.06
CA ARG A 5 4.14 34.13 -7.35
C ARG A 5 2.93 34.58 -8.16
N PHE A 6 1.79 34.85 -7.48
CA PHE A 6 0.60 35.39 -8.12
C PHE A 6 0.84 36.80 -8.68
N VAL A 7 1.42 37.67 -7.87
CA VAL A 7 1.74 39.05 -8.26
C VAL A 7 2.77 39.08 -9.40
N GLU A 8 3.78 38.19 -9.34
CA GLU A 8 4.77 38.04 -10.40
C GLU A 8 4.12 37.63 -11.72
N ALA A 9 3.26 36.62 -11.72
CA ALA A 9 2.55 36.17 -12.92
C ALA A 9 1.70 37.28 -13.53
N ARG A 10 0.99 38.08 -12.70
CA ARG A 10 0.22 39.24 -13.20
C ARG A 10 1.13 40.29 -13.84
N LYS A 11 2.25 40.61 -13.18
CA LYS A 11 3.21 41.61 -13.69
C LYS A 11 3.90 41.14 -14.98
N THR A 12 4.23 39.88 -15.09
CA THR A 12 4.84 39.28 -16.30
C THR A 12 3.90 39.40 -17.50
N LEU A 13 2.60 39.27 -17.27
CA LEU A 13 1.58 39.49 -18.33
C LEU A 13 1.28 40.98 -18.60
N GLY A 14 1.89 41.89 -17.83
CA GLY A 14 1.66 43.33 -17.98
C GLY A 14 0.25 43.79 -17.58
N ILE A 15 -0.52 42.97 -16.84
CA ILE A 15 -1.92 43.24 -16.50
C ILE A 15 -2.01 44.03 -15.19
N SER A 16 -2.79 45.13 -15.16
CA SER A 16 -3.09 45.84 -13.92
C SER A 16 -4.06 45.06 -13.02
N GLN A 17 -4.12 45.44 -11.72
CA GLN A 17 -5.10 44.86 -10.81
C GLN A 17 -6.54 45.04 -11.25
N SER A 18 -6.84 46.20 -11.85
CA SER A 18 -8.19 46.49 -12.37
C SER A 18 -8.57 45.60 -13.54
N GLU A 19 -7.66 45.44 -14.50
CA GLU A 19 -7.86 44.54 -15.65
C GLU A 19 -7.97 43.08 -15.23
N LEU A 20 -7.14 42.62 -14.27
CA LEU A 20 -7.24 41.24 -13.80
C LEU A 20 -8.54 40.98 -13.04
N ALA A 21 -9.03 41.96 -12.27
CA ALA A 21 -10.27 41.86 -11.50
C ALA A 21 -11.53 41.96 -12.34
N ASP A 22 -11.47 42.56 -13.53
CA ASP A 22 -12.65 42.84 -14.37
C ASP A 22 -13.49 41.60 -14.64
N GLY A 23 -14.81 41.71 -14.39
CA GLY A 23 -15.75 40.59 -14.53
C GLY A 23 -15.57 39.42 -13.56
N ILE A 24 -14.63 39.50 -12.57
CA ILE A 24 -14.37 38.45 -11.57
C ILE A 24 -14.67 38.95 -10.15
N CYS A 25 -14.10 40.10 -9.76
CA CYS A 25 -14.26 40.69 -8.45
C CYS A 25 -13.96 42.20 -8.50
N THR A 26 -14.03 42.91 -7.38
CA THR A 26 -13.61 44.32 -7.31
C THR A 26 -12.07 44.42 -7.24
N GLN A 27 -11.52 45.48 -7.83
CA GLN A 27 -10.08 45.79 -7.68
C GLN A 27 -9.64 45.80 -6.21
N ALA A 28 -10.50 46.37 -5.33
CA ALA A 28 -10.22 46.38 -3.88
C ALA A 28 -10.07 44.97 -3.27
N THR A 29 -10.84 43.99 -3.74
CA THR A 29 -10.70 42.57 -3.31
C THR A 29 -9.36 42.00 -3.74
N LEU A 30 -8.95 42.25 -4.99
CA LEU A 30 -7.67 41.79 -5.51
C LEU A 30 -6.50 42.50 -4.83
N SER A 31 -6.60 43.81 -4.58
CA SER A 31 -5.59 44.60 -3.89
C SER A 31 -5.35 44.10 -2.46
N ARG A 32 -6.42 43.77 -1.70
CA ARG A 32 -6.32 43.19 -0.36
C ARG A 32 -5.69 41.81 -0.40
N PHE A 33 -5.99 41.04 -1.42
CA PHE A 33 -5.35 39.74 -1.60
C PHE A 33 -3.83 39.89 -1.86
N GLU A 34 -3.43 40.75 -2.78
CA GLU A 34 -2.03 40.94 -3.13
C GLU A 34 -1.21 41.63 -2.02
N SER A 35 -1.79 42.57 -1.25
CA SER A 35 -1.07 43.34 -0.23
C SER A 35 -1.16 42.77 1.16
N ASN A 36 -2.30 42.23 1.56
CA ASN A 36 -2.57 41.82 2.94
C ASN A 36 -2.79 40.31 3.09
N GLY A 37 -2.70 39.54 2.01
CA GLY A 37 -2.94 38.10 2.05
C GLY A 37 -4.39 37.68 2.32
N GLN A 38 -5.34 38.60 2.21
CA GLN A 38 -6.76 38.30 2.43
C GLN A 38 -7.29 37.47 1.28
N ILE A 39 -7.42 36.13 1.51
CA ILE A 39 -7.83 35.18 0.49
C ILE A 39 -9.28 35.42 0.07
N PRO A 40 -9.56 35.68 -1.23
CA PRO A 40 -10.91 35.76 -1.73
C PRO A 40 -11.59 34.36 -1.72
N THR A 41 -12.87 34.29 -2.01
CA THR A 41 -13.53 32.99 -2.13
C THR A 41 -12.83 32.12 -3.18
N LEU A 42 -12.84 30.77 -2.97
CA LEU A 42 -12.19 29.82 -3.88
C LEU A 42 -12.65 30.02 -5.34
N LYS A 43 -13.93 30.33 -5.54
CA LYS A 43 -14.51 30.59 -6.87
C LYS A 43 -13.87 31.82 -7.56
N ILE A 44 -13.57 32.87 -6.81
CA ILE A 44 -12.88 34.07 -7.30
C ILE A 44 -11.44 33.74 -7.59
N LEU A 45 -10.75 33.08 -6.64
CA LEU A 45 -9.35 32.70 -6.77
C LEU A 45 -9.11 31.83 -8.02
N LEU A 46 -9.94 30.83 -8.25
CA LEU A 46 -9.88 29.97 -9.44
C LEU A 46 -9.99 30.75 -10.75
N LYS A 47 -10.90 31.73 -10.80
CA LYS A 47 -11.07 32.57 -12.00
C LYS A 47 -9.87 33.47 -12.25
N LEU A 48 -9.30 34.04 -11.18
CA LEU A 48 -8.10 34.88 -11.27
C LEU A 48 -6.90 34.04 -11.72
N CYS A 49 -6.68 32.86 -11.13
CA CYS A 49 -5.64 31.94 -11.53
C CYS A 49 -5.77 31.52 -13.00
N LYS A 50 -7.00 31.17 -13.44
CA LYS A 50 -7.25 30.81 -14.84
C LYS A 50 -6.88 31.93 -15.81
N ARG A 51 -7.18 33.22 -15.47
CA ARG A 51 -6.82 34.37 -16.29
C ARG A 51 -5.31 34.60 -16.35
N LEU A 52 -4.59 34.23 -15.32
CA LEU A 52 -3.12 34.31 -15.26
C LEU A 52 -2.41 33.06 -15.79
N ASN A 53 -3.17 32.05 -16.25
CA ASN A 53 -2.65 30.74 -16.62
C ASN A 53 -1.82 30.05 -15.50
N LEU A 54 -2.23 30.29 -14.25
CA LEU A 54 -1.66 29.67 -13.05
C LEU A 54 -2.52 28.50 -12.59
N SER A 55 -1.91 27.41 -12.19
CA SER A 55 -2.60 26.36 -11.44
C SER A 55 -2.77 26.78 -9.98
N LEU A 56 -3.85 26.32 -9.33
CA LEU A 56 -4.03 26.59 -7.90
C LEU A 56 -2.86 26.03 -7.07
N GLY A 57 -2.30 24.89 -7.49
CA GLY A 57 -1.14 24.25 -6.85
C GLY A 57 0.12 25.10 -6.82
N GLU A 58 0.31 26.01 -7.78
CA GLU A 58 1.46 26.92 -7.80
C GLU A 58 1.36 28.03 -6.72
N LEU A 59 0.16 28.32 -6.22
CA LEU A 59 -0.05 29.29 -5.15
C LEU A 59 0.06 28.69 -3.75
N PHE A 60 -0.11 27.38 -3.64
CA PHE A 60 0.15 26.70 -2.39
C PHE A 60 1.59 26.17 -2.45
N PRO A 61 2.51 26.66 -1.61
CA PRO A 61 3.81 26.04 -1.56
C PRO A 61 3.54 24.54 -1.35
N LYS A 62 4.13 23.69 -2.18
CA LYS A 62 4.39 22.34 -1.74
C LYS A 62 5.12 22.53 -0.43
N VAL A 63 4.51 22.16 0.68
CA VAL A 63 5.24 21.98 1.91
C VAL A 63 6.24 20.91 1.54
N GLU A 64 7.48 21.30 1.25
CA GLU A 64 8.59 20.38 1.21
C GLU A 64 8.73 19.91 2.65
N ILE A 65 8.00 18.85 2.97
CA ILE A 65 8.25 18.07 4.17
C ILE A 65 9.66 17.52 3.91
N PRO A 66 10.65 17.85 4.76
CA PRO A 66 11.96 17.20 4.68
C PRO A 66 11.66 15.69 4.62
N ASN A 67 12.19 14.99 3.61
CA ASN A 67 11.92 13.57 3.28
C ASN A 67 10.68 13.26 2.41
N SER A 68 10.00 14.21 1.77
CA SER A 68 8.87 13.91 0.89
C SER A 68 9.26 12.95 -0.25
N GLU A 69 10.45 13.07 -0.81
CA GLU A 69 10.96 12.20 -1.88
C GLU A 69 11.19 10.77 -1.40
N ILE A 70 11.80 10.59 -0.22
CA ILE A 70 12.01 9.25 0.39
C ILE A 70 10.66 8.61 0.71
N THR A 71 9.75 9.37 1.31
CA THR A 71 8.40 8.87 1.62
C THR A 71 7.64 8.47 0.36
N GLU A 72 7.73 9.24 -0.71
CA GLU A 72 7.09 8.93 -2.00
C GLU A 72 7.69 7.68 -2.63
N LYS A 73 9.03 7.54 -2.63
CA LYS A 73 9.71 6.31 -3.09
C LYS A 73 9.31 5.09 -2.26
N MET A 74 9.22 5.21 -0.94
CA MET A 74 8.76 4.13 -0.08
C MET A 74 7.28 3.78 -0.31
N ASN A 75 6.40 4.75 -0.53
CA ASN A 75 5.01 4.51 -0.90
C ASN A 75 4.90 3.72 -2.20
N GLN A 76 5.69 4.09 -3.19
CA GLN A 76 5.72 3.41 -4.47
C GLN A 76 6.34 2.00 -4.37
N ALA A 77 7.40 1.83 -3.58
CA ALA A 77 7.99 0.51 -3.33
C ALA A 77 7.02 -0.42 -2.59
N GLU A 78 6.26 0.09 -1.61
CA GLU A 78 5.23 -0.65 -0.90
C GLU A 78 4.09 -1.06 -1.84
N PHE A 79 3.68 -0.17 -2.74
CA PHE A 79 2.70 -0.49 -3.78
C PHE A 79 3.22 -1.61 -4.71
N PHE A 80 4.46 -1.54 -5.18
CA PHE A 80 5.06 -2.58 -6.00
C PHE A 80 5.21 -3.92 -5.27
N LEU A 81 5.50 -3.91 -3.96
CA LEU A 81 5.49 -5.13 -3.16
C LEU A 81 4.10 -5.77 -3.15
N ILE A 82 3.04 -4.98 -2.97
CA ILE A 82 1.65 -5.43 -2.94
C ILE A 82 1.22 -5.98 -4.30
N THR A 83 1.66 -5.37 -5.39
CA THR A 83 1.33 -5.80 -6.75
C THR A 83 2.25 -6.90 -7.30
N SER A 84 3.21 -7.39 -6.49
CA SER A 84 4.22 -8.41 -6.85
C SER A 84 5.22 -7.97 -7.92
N GLU A 85 5.45 -6.69 -8.04
CA GLU A 85 6.44 -6.08 -8.93
C GLU A 85 7.78 -5.92 -8.18
N TYR A 86 8.33 -7.05 -7.71
CA TYR A 86 9.43 -7.08 -6.75
C TYR A 86 10.72 -6.43 -7.26
N GLN A 87 11.01 -6.52 -8.58
CA GLN A 87 12.18 -5.88 -9.15
C GLN A 87 12.08 -4.36 -9.12
N GLN A 88 10.93 -3.80 -9.49
CA GLN A 88 10.69 -2.36 -9.44
C GLN A 88 10.77 -1.85 -8.00
N ALA A 89 10.23 -2.63 -7.04
CA ALA A 89 10.33 -2.31 -5.63
C ALA A 89 11.79 -2.30 -5.15
N ALA A 90 12.61 -3.28 -5.56
CA ALA A 90 14.04 -3.37 -5.23
C ALA A 90 14.82 -2.18 -5.79
N ASP A 91 14.60 -1.83 -7.07
CA ASP A 91 15.27 -0.72 -7.74
C ASP A 91 14.97 0.62 -7.04
N LEU A 92 13.73 0.83 -6.61
CA LEU A 92 13.36 2.01 -5.84
C LEU A 92 14.05 2.05 -4.48
N LEU A 93 14.05 0.95 -3.73
CA LEU A 93 14.71 0.90 -2.42
C LEU A 93 16.22 1.10 -2.53
N ALA A 94 16.86 0.59 -3.58
CA ALA A 94 18.28 0.80 -3.84
C ALA A 94 18.64 2.28 -4.09
N SER A 95 17.67 3.08 -4.52
CA SER A 95 17.84 4.53 -4.74
C SER A 95 17.69 5.37 -3.46
N ILE A 96 17.35 4.74 -2.31
CA ILE A 96 17.15 5.42 -1.02
C ILE A 96 18.41 5.30 -0.18
N THR A 97 18.95 6.43 0.26
CA THR A 97 20.07 6.48 1.20
C THR A 97 19.52 6.60 2.63
N LEU A 98 19.67 5.57 3.46
CA LEU A 98 19.12 5.55 4.83
C LEU A 98 19.66 6.67 5.74
N ILE A 99 20.84 7.23 5.45
CA ILE A 99 21.45 8.33 6.23
C ILE A 99 20.56 9.58 6.17
N GLU A 100 19.71 9.71 5.16
CA GLU A 100 18.77 10.82 4.97
C GLU A 100 17.42 10.59 5.66
N ALA A 101 17.16 9.38 6.19
CA ALA A 101 15.96 9.07 6.92
C ALA A 101 16.12 9.46 8.39
N GLU A 102 15.77 10.68 8.75
CA GLU A 102 15.85 11.20 10.13
C GLU A 102 14.80 10.58 11.07
N GLU A 103 13.74 9.96 10.54
CA GLU A 103 12.66 9.40 11.33
C GLU A 103 12.81 7.88 11.51
N ALA A 104 12.77 7.41 12.76
CA ALA A 104 12.86 5.99 13.11
C ALA A 104 11.83 5.12 12.35
N ASN A 105 10.62 5.63 12.12
CA ASN A 105 9.58 4.95 11.37
C ASN A 105 9.93 4.75 9.89
N ALA A 106 10.64 5.69 9.26
CA ALA A 106 11.08 5.57 7.88
C ALA A 106 12.14 4.45 7.74
N VAL A 107 13.05 4.34 8.70
CA VAL A 107 14.06 3.28 8.75
C VAL A 107 13.40 1.90 8.91
N LEU A 108 12.43 1.76 9.83
CA LEU A 108 11.68 0.52 10.03
C LEU A 108 10.87 0.13 8.79
N ARG A 109 10.27 1.13 8.13
CA ARG A 109 9.56 0.94 6.87
C ARG A 109 10.48 0.42 5.77
N TYR A 110 11.67 0.98 5.65
CA TYR A 110 12.69 0.50 4.70
C TYR A 110 13.07 -0.95 4.97
N TYR A 111 13.31 -1.33 6.23
CA TYR A 111 13.72 -2.69 6.57
C TYR A 111 12.61 -3.71 6.26
N TYR A 112 11.34 -3.44 6.60
CA TYR A 112 10.30 -4.40 6.29
C TYR A 112 10.09 -4.58 4.78
N LEU A 113 10.11 -3.48 4.02
CA LEU A 113 10.02 -3.54 2.56
C LEU A 113 11.18 -4.35 1.98
N LYS A 114 12.41 -4.04 2.41
CA LYS A 114 13.60 -4.75 1.98
C LYS A 114 13.53 -6.24 2.30
N GLY A 115 13.14 -6.59 3.51
CA GLY A 115 13.04 -7.99 3.94
C GLY A 115 12.06 -8.81 3.09
N PHE A 116 10.84 -8.28 2.84
CA PHE A 116 9.87 -8.99 1.98
C PHE A 116 10.30 -9.03 0.51
N ILE A 117 10.85 -7.95 -0.03
CA ILE A 117 11.35 -7.94 -1.41
C ILE A 117 12.46 -8.98 -1.59
N MET A 118 13.44 -9.03 -0.69
CA MET A 118 14.51 -10.04 -0.70
C MET A 118 13.94 -11.46 -0.58
N PHE A 119 12.92 -11.66 0.27
CA PHE A 119 12.25 -12.95 0.40
C PHE A 119 11.62 -13.40 -0.93
N PHE A 120 10.86 -12.54 -1.59
CA PHE A 120 10.21 -12.88 -2.86
C PHE A 120 11.18 -12.96 -4.05
N GLN A 121 12.37 -12.39 -3.94
CA GLN A 121 13.46 -12.54 -4.91
C GLN A 121 14.34 -13.76 -4.64
N ASN A 122 14.01 -14.58 -3.62
CA ASN A 122 14.77 -15.75 -3.19
C ASN A 122 16.23 -15.45 -2.81
N GLU A 123 16.46 -14.30 -2.20
CA GLU A 123 17.76 -13.94 -1.63
C GLU A 123 18.16 -14.89 -0.48
N PRO A 124 19.46 -14.92 -0.09
CA PRO A 124 19.94 -15.81 0.97
C PRO A 124 19.21 -15.58 2.30
N VAL A 125 18.81 -16.68 2.95
CA VAL A 125 18.04 -16.67 4.21
C VAL A 125 18.71 -15.81 5.28
N MET A 126 20.02 -15.95 5.46
CA MET A 126 20.77 -15.20 6.48
C MET A 126 20.67 -13.68 6.29
N ASP A 127 20.69 -13.23 5.06
CA ASP A 127 20.61 -11.80 4.74
C ASP A 127 19.19 -11.26 5.00
N ILE A 128 18.17 -12.06 4.67
CA ILE A 128 16.76 -11.68 4.94
C ILE A 128 16.50 -11.66 6.45
N MET A 129 16.96 -12.68 7.19
CA MET A 129 16.85 -12.73 8.66
C MET A 129 17.49 -11.51 9.30
N PHE A 130 18.71 -11.16 8.88
CA PHE A 130 19.40 -9.98 9.38
C PHE A 130 18.56 -8.70 9.21
N VAL A 131 17.87 -8.55 8.08
CA VAL A 131 17.03 -7.37 7.79
C VAL A 131 15.82 -7.32 8.73
N PHE A 132 15.13 -8.43 8.98
CA PHE A 132 14.00 -8.46 9.91
C PHE A 132 14.44 -8.29 11.37
N ASP A 133 15.60 -8.79 11.74
CA ASP A 133 16.16 -8.61 13.08
C ASP A 133 16.41 -7.12 13.39
N GLN A 134 16.77 -6.28 12.41
CA GLN A 134 16.91 -4.85 12.62
C GLN A 134 15.61 -4.20 13.12
N ILE A 135 14.45 -4.71 12.69
CA ILE A 135 13.14 -4.23 13.17
C ILE A 135 12.92 -4.67 14.63
N LEU A 136 13.26 -5.92 14.96
CA LEU A 136 13.02 -6.48 16.30
C LEU A 136 13.96 -5.89 17.36
N LEU A 137 15.16 -5.46 16.98
CA LEU A 137 16.15 -4.83 17.87
C LEU A 137 15.82 -3.36 18.19
N THR A 138 14.91 -2.75 17.44
CA THR A 138 14.55 -1.34 17.59
C THR A 138 13.21 -1.22 18.32
N GLU A 139 13.08 -0.23 19.22
CA GLU A 139 11.76 0.14 19.76
C GLU A 139 10.87 0.62 18.60
N SER A 140 9.86 -0.18 18.26
CA SER A 140 9.06 0.01 17.06
C SER A 140 7.57 0.03 17.35
N GLN A 141 6.82 0.67 16.45
CA GLN A 141 5.37 0.53 16.42
C GLN A 141 4.99 -0.95 16.26
N PRO A 142 3.91 -1.42 16.91
CA PRO A 142 3.51 -2.83 16.90
C PRO A 142 3.43 -3.43 15.49
N ILE A 143 2.97 -2.67 14.49
CA ILE A 143 2.78 -3.17 13.12
C ILE A 143 4.11 -3.62 12.48
N PHE A 144 5.21 -2.91 12.69
CA PHE A 144 6.50 -3.31 12.13
C PHE A 144 7.02 -4.59 12.76
N ARG A 145 6.78 -4.80 14.06
CA ARG A 145 7.11 -6.04 14.75
C ARG A 145 6.29 -7.21 14.21
N LEU A 146 4.99 -7.00 13.96
CA LEU A 146 4.14 -8.03 13.38
C LEU A 146 4.56 -8.37 11.94
N LEU A 147 4.96 -7.37 11.14
CA LEU A 147 5.53 -7.58 9.81
C LEU A 147 6.84 -8.40 9.89
N ALA A 148 7.73 -8.08 10.83
CA ALA A 148 8.96 -8.84 11.02
C ALA A 148 8.67 -10.31 11.43
N TYR A 149 7.75 -10.54 12.38
CA TYR A 149 7.34 -11.90 12.74
C TYR A 149 6.74 -12.65 11.55
N THR A 150 5.89 -12.00 10.74
CA THR A 150 5.35 -12.59 9.51
C THR A 150 6.47 -13.00 8.56
N GLY A 151 7.42 -12.09 8.29
CA GLY A 151 8.55 -12.36 7.40
C GLY A 151 9.44 -13.50 7.90
N ILE A 152 9.76 -13.54 9.21
CA ILE A 152 10.55 -14.60 9.82
C ILE A 152 9.78 -15.94 9.77
N GLY A 153 8.47 -15.92 10.04
CA GLY A 153 7.62 -17.11 9.90
C GLY A 153 7.63 -17.66 8.47
N MET A 154 7.54 -16.78 7.46
CA MET A 154 7.65 -17.18 6.04
C MET A 154 9.03 -17.78 5.71
N ILE A 155 10.10 -17.24 6.27
CA ILE A 155 11.44 -17.80 6.08
C ILE A 155 11.53 -19.22 6.65
N TYR A 156 11.07 -19.44 7.89
CA TYR A 156 11.08 -20.77 8.48
C TYR A 156 10.22 -21.77 7.73
N LEU A 157 9.07 -21.31 7.18
CA LEU A 157 8.25 -22.16 6.31
C LEU A 157 9.02 -22.56 5.03
N ARG A 158 9.71 -21.62 4.38
CA ARG A 158 10.54 -21.90 3.20
C ARG A 158 11.66 -22.90 3.49
N GLU A 159 12.20 -22.88 4.72
CA GLU A 159 13.24 -23.81 5.20
C GLU A 159 12.65 -25.10 5.79
N GLU A 160 11.37 -25.41 5.56
CA GLU A 160 10.66 -26.60 6.04
C GLU A 160 10.68 -26.78 7.56
N GLN A 161 10.78 -25.65 8.31
CA GLN A 161 10.80 -25.64 9.79
C GLN A 161 9.43 -25.18 10.32
N GLU A 162 8.39 -25.98 10.11
CA GLU A 162 6.99 -25.64 10.38
C GLU A 162 6.74 -25.22 11.83
N GLU A 163 7.30 -25.92 12.83
CA GLU A 163 7.12 -25.58 14.24
C GLU A 163 7.65 -24.17 14.59
N LYS A 164 8.75 -23.75 13.95
CA LYS A 164 9.28 -22.41 14.15
C LYS A 164 8.45 -21.38 13.40
N ALA A 165 8.00 -21.69 12.19
CA ALA A 165 7.10 -20.84 11.44
C ALA A 165 5.82 -20.59 12.25
N GLU A 166 5.20 -21.64 12.79
CA GLU A 166 4.01 -21.57 13.62
C GLU A 166 4.20 -20.69 14.86
N PHE A 167 5.33 -20.83 15.55
CA PHE A 167 5.66 -19.97 16.69
C PHE A 167 5.59 -18.47 16.34
N TYR A 168 6.10 -18.07 15.18
CA TYR A 168 6.07 -16.68 14.75
C TYR A 168 4.68 -16.24 14.29
N PHE A 169 3.94 -17.08 13.56
CA PHE A 169 2.57 -16.79 13.16
C PHE A 169 1.61 -16.73 14.35
N ASN A 170 1.80 -17.53 15.38
CA ASN A 170 1.04 -17.43 16.64
C ASN A 170 1.26 -16.07 17.32
N LYS A 171 2.51 -15.56 17.38
CA LYS A 171 2.78 -14.19 17.87
C LYS A 171 2.07 -13.10 17.06
N VAL A 172 1.88 -13.31 15.78
CA VAL A 172 1.10 -12.40 14.92
C VAL A 172 -0.38 -12.45 15.29
N LEU A 173 -0.97 -13.64 15.41
CA LEU A 173 -2.39 -13.80 15.71
C LEU A 173 -2.81 -13.22 17.06
N GLU A 174 -1.94 -13.28 18.08
CA GLU A 174 -2.20 -12.70 19.40
C GLU A 174 -2.55 -11.20 19.34
N GLN A 175 -2.12 -10.49 18.31
CA GLN A 175 -2.18 -9.02 18.27
C GLN A 175 -2.88 -8.45 17.03
N ILE A 176 -2.87 -9.15 15.90
CA ILE A 176 -3.29 -8.58 14.61
C ILE A 176 -4.77 -8.16 14.59
N TYR A 177 -5.66 -8.93 15.24
CA TYR A 177 -7.09 -8.62 15.29
C TYR A 177 -7.42 -7.37 16.11
N GLN A 178 -6.52 -6.94 16.99
CA GLN A 178 -6.70 -5.76 17.83
C GLN A 178 -5.99 -4.54 17.23
N TYR A 179 -5.25 -4.70 16.12
CA TYR A 179 -4.53 -3.60 15.52
C TYR A 179 -5.50 -2.63 14.81
N PRO A 180 -5.50 -1.34 15.18
CA PRO A 180 -6.42 -0.38 14.59
C PRO A 180 -5.96 0.03 13.19
N ILE A 181 -6.81 -0.18 12.19
CA ILE A 181 -6.60 0.29 10.82
C ILE A 181 -7.06 1.75 10.74
N LYS A 182 -6.12 2.70 10.61
CA LYS A 182 -6.41 4.14 10.64
C LYS A 182 -6.27 4.82 9.29
N ASN A 183 -5.50 4.23 8.39
CA ASN A 183 -5.16 4.81 7.09
C ASN A 183 -4.87 3.70 6.07
N MET A 184 -4.61 4.07 4.82
CA MET A 184 -4.36 3.12 3.74
C MET A 184 -3.06 2.32 3.95
N GLU A 185 -2.04 2.90 4.58
CA GLU A 185 -0.79 2.19 4.86
C GLU A 185 -1.01 1.07 5.90
N ASP A 186 -1.78 1.35 6.95
CA ASP A 186 -2.18 0.32 7.92
C ASP A 186 -2.99 -0.78 7.22
N THR A 187 -3.93 -0.40 6.33
CA THR A 187 -4.72 -1.35 5.55
C THR A 187 -3.82 -2.32 4.77
N TRP A 188 -2.83 -1.82 4.05
CA TRP A 188 -1.93 -2.64 3.26
C TRP A 188 -1.09 -3.58 4.12
N ARG A 189 -0.53 -3.09 5.22
CA ARG A 189 0.31 -3.87 6.15
C ARG A 189 -0.48 -4.96 6.84
N VAL A 190 -1.67 -4.63 7.36
CA VAL A 190 -2.56 -5.61 7.99
C VAL A 190 -3.01 -6.67 6.98
N LEU A 191 -3.41 -6.27 5.77
CA LEU A 191 -3.78 -7.21 4.72
C LEU A 191 -2.64 -8.16 4.35
N HIS A 192 -1.40 -7.63 4.25
CA HIS A 192 -0.23 -8.46 3.98
C HIS A 192 -0.04 -9.51 5.07
N ILE A 193 -0.07 -9.09 6.33
CA ILE A 193 0.10 -9.97 7.50
C ILE A 193 -1.00 -11.05 7.54
N VAL A 194 -2.27 -10.63 7.45
CA VAL A 194 -3.43 -11.54 7.55
C VAL A 194 -3.43 -12.54 6.41
N PHE A 195 -3.16 -12.08 5.19
CA PHE A 195 -3.08 -12.98 4.02
C PHE A 195 -1.95 -14.01 4.16
N GLN A 196 -0.72 -13.59 4.52
CA GLN A 196 0.39 -14.52 4.69
C GLN A 196 0.13 -15.52 5.83
N SER A 197 -0.51 -15.08 6.91
CA SER A 197 -0.94 -15.98 7.97
C SER A 197 -1.97 -17.01 7.45
N GLY A 198 -2.96 -16.56 6.67
CA GLY A 198 -3.93 -17.47 6.05
C GLY A 198 -3.27 -18.52 5.15
N VAL A 199 -2.28 -18.12 4.35
CA VAL A 199 -1.50 -19.04 3.50
C VAL A 199 -0.70 -20.04 4.35
N PHE A 200 -0.07 -19.58 5.43
CA PHE A 200 0.66 -20.47 6.35
C PHE A 200 -0.26 -21.52 6.96
N TYR A 201 -1.41 -21.12 7.52
CA TYR A 201 -2.34 -22.07 8.14
C TYR A 201 -2.96 -23.03 7.14
N ALA A 202 -3.14 -22.62 5.87
CA ALA A 202 -3.51 -23.55 4.79
C ALA A 202 -2.42 -24.60 4.55
N HIS A 203 -1.13 -24.20 4.60
CA HIS A 203 0.00 -25.10 4.39
C HIS A 203 0.05 -26.21 5.46
N ILE A 204 -0.12 -25.86 6.72
CA ILE A 204 -0.14 -26.83 7.83
C ILE A 204 -1.50 -27.54 8.03
N GLN A 205 -2.41 -27.42 7.06
CA GLN A 205 -3.74 -28.03 7.02
C GLN A 205 -4.72 -27.55 8.11
N GLU A 206 -4.45 -26.45 8.77
CA GLU A 206 -5.38 -25.75 9.68
C GLU A 206 -6.38 -24.90 8.86
N LEU A 207 -7.22 -25.57 8.06
CA LEU A 207 -8.02 -24.93 7.02
C LEU A 207 -9.12 -24.03 7.58
N GLU A 208 -9.68 -24.34 8.75
CA GLU A 208 -10.69 -23.49 9.40
C GLU A 208 -10.09 -22.12 9.78
N LEU A 209 -8.89 -22.12 10.37
CA LEU A 209 -8.19 -20.91 10.74
C LEU A 209 -7.72 -20.14 9.50
N SER A 210 -7.21 -20.84 8.49
CA SER A 210 -6.88 -20.26 7.19
C SER A 210 -8.06 -19.52 6.60
N ASN A 211 -9.22 -20.18 6.49
CA ASN A 211 -10.45 -19.60 5.92
C ASN A 211 -10.91 -18.37 6.72
N ALA A 212 -10.87 -18.44 8.06
CA ALA A 212 -11.23 -17.30 8.92
C ALA A 212 -10.35 -16.08 8.63
N LEU A 213 -9.03 -16.27 8.51
CA LEU A 213 -8.07 -15.20 8.17
C LEU A 213 -8.30 -14.64 6.77
N LEU A 214 -8.53 -15.49 5.79
CA LEU A 214 -8.79 -15.07 4.41
C LEU A 214 -10.11 -14.31 4.28
N HIS A 215 -11.17 -14.74 4.96
CA HIS A 215 -12.42 -13.99 5.03
C HIS A 215 -12.24 -12.64 5.75
N TYR A 216 -11.43 -12.59 6.80
CA TYR A 216 -11.08 -11.33 7.44
C TYR A 216 -10.34 -10.40 6.49
N ALA A 217 -9.39 -10.91 5.68
CA ALA A 217 -8.75 -10.13 4.63
C ALA A 217 -9.77 -9.61 3.59
N VAL A 218 -10.74 -10.42 3.17
CA VAL A 218 -11.83 -10.00 2.27
C VAL A 218 -12.65 -8.87 2.90
N THR A 219 -13.00 -8.98 4.19
CA THR A 219 -13.74 -7.93 4.92
C THR A 219 -12.95 -6.62 4.94
N ILE A 220 -11.65 -6.67 5.29
CA ILE A 220 -10.79 -5.47 5.28
C ILE A 220 -10.75 -4.84 3.88
N CYS A 221 -10.64 -5.65 2.84
CA CYS A 221 -10.66 -5.17 1.45
C CYS A 221 -11.97 -4.46 1.11
N SER A 222 -13.10 -5.03 1.50
CA SER A 222 -14.43 -4.47 1.26
C SER A 222 -14.61 -3.13 1.98
N ASP A 223 -14.29 -3.08 3.27
CA ASP A 223 -14.47 -1.90 4.11
C ASP A 223 -13.58 -0.72 3.67
N ASN A 224 -12.41 -1.01 3.11
CA ASN A 224 -11.44 -0.01 2.67
C ASN A 224 -11.42 0.20 1.13
N HIS A 225 -12.32 -0.46 0.39
CA HIS A 225 -12.45 -0.36 -1.07
C HIS A 225 -11.15 -0.68 -1.84
N VAL A 226 -10.39 -1.68 -1.39
CA VAL A 226 -9.17 -2.15 -2.04
C VAL A 226 -9.37 -3.54 -2.66
N THR A 227 -8.70 -3.82 -3.79
CA THR A 227 -8.93 -5.05 -4.56
C THR A 227 -7.71 -5.98 -4.65
N TYR A 228 -6.53 -5.51 -4.26
CA TYR A 228 -5.26 -6.23 -4.50
C TYR A 228 -5.20 -7.59 -3.81
N TYR A 229 -5.66 -7.68 -2.57
CA TYR A 229 -5.68 -8.95 -1.83
C TYR A 229 -6.94 -9.79 -2.07
N LEU A 230 -8.02 -9.23 -2.63
CA LEU A 230 -9.23 -9.99 -2.94
C LEU A 230 -8.94 -11.17 -3.87
N ALA A 231 -8.22 -10.93 -4.97
CA ALA A 231 -7.85 -11.99 -5.90
C ALA A 231 -7.05 -13.10 -5.21
N ARG A 232 -6.05 -12.72 -4.40
CA ARG A 232 -5.18 -13.68 -3.70
C ARG A 232 -5.92 -14.48 -2.64
N ALA A 233 -6.75 -13.81 -1.84
CA ALA A 233 -7.56 -14.47 -0.81
C ALA A 233 -8.56 -15.43 -1.43
N ALA A 234 -9.25 -15.02 -2.51
CA ALA A 234 -10.20 -15.88 -3.22
C ALA A 234 -9.53 -17.10 -3.89
N VAL A 235 -8.32 -16.96 -4.44
CA VAL A 235 -7.52 -18.08 -4.96
C VAL A 235 -7.20 -19.07 -3.83
N GLN A 236 -6.76 -18.59 -2.67
CA GLN A 236 -6.42 -19.48 -1.56
C GLN A 236 -7.67 -20.13 -0.96
N LEU A 237 -8.79 -19.43 -0.85
CA LEU A 237 -10.08 -20.01 -0.44
C LEU A 237 -10.53 -21.12 -1.40
N ALA A 238 -10.40 -20.92 -2.72
CA ALA A 238 -10.71 -21.96 -3.70
C ALA A 238 -9.81 -23.20 -3.54
N LYS A 239 -8.51 -23.01 -3.28
CA LYS A 239 -7.59 -24.12 -2.97
C LYS A 239 -8.00 -24.87 -1.71
N ASN A 240 -8.33 -24.14 -0.63
CA ASN A 240 -8.78 -24.73 0.62
C ASN A 240 -10.06 -25.54 0.41
N ALA A 241 -11.04 -25.02 -0.35
CA ALA A 241 -12.28 -25.71 -0.67
C ALA A 241 -12.06 -27.00 -1.48
N ILE A 242 -11.06 -27.03 -2.37
CA ILE A 242 -10.66 -28.26 -3.07
C ILE A 242 -10.12 -29.30 -2.09
N VAL A 243 -9.26 -28.89 -1.15
CA VAL A 243 -8.68 -29.79 -0.14
C VAL A 243 -9.76 -30.35 0.79
N THR A 244 -10.74 -29.55 1.20
CA THR A 244 -11.88 -29.99 2.03
C THR A 244 -12.93 -30.77 1.26
N SER A 245 -12.78 -30.93 -0.06
CA SER A 245 -13.73 -31.61 -0.92
C SER A 245 -15.15 -31.01 -0.85
N GLU A 246 -15.22 -29.68 -0.84
CA GLU A 246 -16.49 -28.96 -0.92
C GLU A 246 -17.25 -29.30 -2.22
N GLU A 247 -18.52 -28.95 -2.28
CA GLU A 247 -19.33 -29.17 -3.49
C GLU A 247 -18.69 -28.43 -4.68
N GLN A 248 -18.62 -29.12 -5.83
CA GLN A 248 -18.03 -28.57 -7.06
C GLN A 248 -18.59 -27.19 -7.44
N ALA A 249 -19.87 -26.95 -7.19
CA ALA A 249 -20.50 -25.66 -7.46
C ALA A 249 -19.89 -24.53 -6.62
N ILE A 250 -19.62 -24.77 -5.33
CA ILE A 250 -19.01 -23.80 -4.40
C ILE A 250 -17.57 -23.50 -4.83
N ILE A 251 -16.80 -24.54 -5.17
CA ILE A 251 -15.42 -24.37 -5.62
C ILE A 251 -15.36 -23.54 -6.91
N LEU A 252 -16.24 -23.81 -7.86
CA LEU A 252 -16.30 -23.07 -9.13
C LEU A 252 -16.71 -21.62 -8.92
N GLU A 253 -17.63 -21.32 -7.99
CA GLU A 253 -18.00 -19.96 -7.63
C GLU A 253 -16.78 -19.17 -7.10
N LEU A 254 -16.03 -19.74 -6.15
CA LEU A 254 -14.81 -19.15 -5.64
C LEU A 254 -13.75 -18.90 -6.74
N ILE A 255 -13.60 -19.84 -7.68
CA ILE A 255 -12.71 -19.71 -8.82
C ILE A 255 -13.16 -18.54 -9.73
N TYR A 256 -14.46 -18.40 -9.98
CA TYR A 256 -14.98 -17.34 -10.83
C TYR A 256 -14.85 -15.96 -10.19
N ASP A 257 -15.08 -15.85 -8.89
CA ASP A 257 -14.85 -14.62 -8.13
C ASP A 257 -13.36 -14.23 -8.13
N ALA A 258 -12.48 -15.19 -7.84
CA ALA A 258 -11.04 -14.97 -7.90
C ALA A 258 -10.58 -14.51 -9.30
N ARG A 259 -11.18 -15.09 -10.36
CA ARG A 259 -10.91 -14.70 -11.75
C ARG A 259 -11.38 -13.29 -12.06
N ALA A 260 -12.54 -12.86 -11.56
CA ALA A 260 -13.05 -11.51 -11.75
C ALA A 260 -12.09 -10.49 -11.11
N TYR A 261 -11.68 -10.71 -9.87
CA TYR A 261 -10.71 -9.84 -9.18
C TYR A 261 -9.33 -9.85 -9.85
N SER A 262 -8.86 -11.01 -10.33
CA SER A 262 -7.58 -11.14 -11.04
C SER A 262 -7.58 -10.35 -12.36
N LYS A 263 -8.70 -10.32 -13.08
CA LYS A 263 -8.86 -9.50 -14.30
C LYS A 263 -8.83 -8.00 -13.98
N ILE A 264 -9.52 -7.57 -12.93
CA ILE A 264 -9.52 -6.16 -12.48
C ILE A 264 -8.08 -5.72 -12.16
N ASN A 265 -7.33 -6.56 -11.45
CA ASN A 265 -5.97 -6.29 -11.03
C ASN A 265 -4.91 -6.62 -12.11
N ARG A 266 -5.32 -7.08 -13.29
CA ARG A 266 -4.42 -7.51 -14.40
C ARG A 266 -3.37 -8.55 -13.97
N ASN A 267 -3.72 -9.42 -13.02
CA ASN A 267 -2.84 -10.45 -12.49
C ASN A 267 -2.86 -11.71 -13.38
N GLN A 268 -1.97 -11.74 -14.37
CA GLN A 268 -1.89 -12.86 -15.33
C GLN A 268 -1.45 -14.16 -14.67
N ILE A 269 -0.62 -14.10 -13.62
CA ILE A 269 -0.15 -15.30 -12.90
C ILE A 269 -1.34 -15.99 -12.23
N ALA A 270 -2.17 -15.25 -11.49
CA ALA A 270 -3.36 -15.78 -10.87
C ALA A 270 -4.39 -16.29 -11.91
N LEU A 271 -4.53 -15.62 -13.04
CA LEU A 271 -5.43 -16.07 -14.12
C LEU A 271 -5.00 -17.43 -14.70
N ASN A 272 -3.72 -17.66 -14.88
CA ASN A 272 -3.19 -18.93 -15.36
C ASN A 272 -3.38 -20.05 -14.31
N GLU A 273 -3.11 -19.76 -13.04
CA GLU A 273 -3.34 -20.69 -11.94
C GLU A 273 -4.82 -21.08 -11.81
N LEU A 274 -5.74 -20.13 -11.87
CA LEU A 274 -7.17 -20.36 -11.81
C LEU A 274 -7.70 -21.18 -13.00
N ALA A 275 -7.10 -21.05 -14.17
CA ALA A 275 -7.46 -21.89 -15.31
C ALA A 275 -7.12 -23.37 -15.05
N LEU A 276 -5.96 -23.64 -14.47
CA LEU A 276 -5.55 -25.01 -14.08
C LEU A 276 -6.44 -25.59 -12.96
N LEU A 277 -6.75 -24.79 -11.94
CA LEU A 277 -7.66 -25.21 -10.88
C LEU A 277 -9.07 -25.53 -11.40
N GLU A 278 -9.61 -24.71 -12.30
CA GLU A 278 -10.92 -24.95 -12.90
C GLU A 278 -10.96 -26.26 -13.71
N GLU A 279 -9.90 -26.53 -14.48
CA GLU A 279 -9.77 -27.75 -15.26
C GLU A 279 -9.73 -28.98 -14.34
N GLN A 280 -8.94 -28.92 -13.27
CA GLN A 280 -8.85 -29.97 -12.27
C GLN A 280 -10.21 -30.27 -11.61
N VAL A 281 -10.95 -29.23 -11.22
CA VAL A 281 -12.28 -29.37 -10.56
C VAL A 281 -13.34 -29.92 -11.51
N LYS A 282 -13.25 -29.66 -12.81
CA LYS A 282 -14.21 -30.17 -13.81
C LYS A 282 -13.94 -31.60 -14.25
N GLN A 283 -12.74 -32.11 -14.04
CA GLN A 283 -12.33 -33.47 -14.42
C GLN A 283 -12.49 -34.49 -13.28
N GLY A 284 -12.52 -34.06 -12.04
CA GLY A 284 -12.74 -34.88 -10.84
C GLY A 284 -14.19 -34.92 -10.49
#